data_8f0f52027c1e3aba3f9d71c8eef1ef74
#
_entry.id   8f0f52027c1e3aba3f9d71c8eef1ef74
#
_cell.length_a   1.000
_cell.length_b   1.000
_cell.length_c   1.000
_cell.angle_alpha   90.00
_cell.angle_beta   90.00
_cell.angle_gamma   90.00
#
_symmetry.space_group_name_H-M   'P 1'
#
loop_
_entity.id
_entity.type
_entity.pdbx_description
1 polymer ?
#
loop_
_entity_poly.entity_id
_entity_poly.type
_entity_poly.pdbx_seq_one_letter_code
_entity_poly.pdbx_strand_id
1 'polypeptide(L)'
;MQAALLFDEAARESLRQAAAALDVAEADGQAHQISRALARVAACYRSLCAMASAEAHFDAALRWARSAGATDEVVDLLCELCETTVQLSQDQEALGRGQGRAARERTRDHAFEATTLAGRVSDPHWEATVLLRVSDVLDRCGDHDDAALLQTRALRLMSGTLRAGAADHDLLPGLSRLADG
;
A
#
# COMPACT_ATOMS: atom_id res chain seq x y z
N MET A 1 -3.09 19.30 25.51
CA MET A 1 -4.52 19.44 25.15
C MET A 1 -4.70 20.28 23.89
N GLN A 2 -4.10 21.47 23.78
CA GLN A 2 -4.24 22.37 22.62
C GLN A 2 -3.69 21.79 21.30
N ALA A 3 -2.56 21.09 21.33
CA ALA A 3 -1.99 20.44 20.14
C ALA A 3 -2.87 19.32 19.56
N ALA A 4 -3.54 18.55 20.40
CA ALA A 4 -4.46 17.49 19.96
C ALA A 4 -5.71 18.07 19.28
N LEU A 5 -6.23 19.19 19.77
CA LEU A 5 -7.37 19.88 19.16
C LEU A 5 -7.02 20.46 17.78
N LEU A 6 -5.83 21.04 17.64
CA LEU A 6 -5.34 21.57 16.36
C LEU A 6 -5.10 20.46 15.33
N PHE A 7 -4.60 19.30 15.77
CA PHE A 7 -4.41 18.14 14.90
C PHE A 7 -5.74 17.60 14.37
N ASP A 8 -6.75 17.51 15.23
CA ASP A 8 -8.09 17.03 14.86
C ASP A 8 -8.78 18.01 13.89
N GLU A 9 -8.60 19.31 14.07
CA GLU A 9 -9.14 20.32 13.16
C GLU A 9 -8.48 20.28 11.78
N ALA A 10 -7.16 20.14 11.71
CA ALA A 10 -6.42 19.99 10.47
C ALA A 10 -6.81 18.71 9.70
N ALA A 11 -7.01 17.59 10.42
CA ALA A 11 -7.45 16.34 9.82
C ALA A 11 -8.89 16.43 9.26
N ARG A 12 -9.78 17.12 9.96
CA ARG A 12 -11.15 17.38 9.46
C ARG A 12 -11.16 18.31 8.26
N GLU A 13 -10.30 19.32 8.23
CA GLU A 13 -10.15 20.19 7.07
C GLU A 13 -9.63 19.41 5.86
N SER A 14 -8.63 18.56 6.04
CA SER A 14 -8.11 17.68 5.00
C SER A 14 -9.21 16.74 4.44
N LEU A 15 -10.09 16.23 5.31
CA LEU A 15 -11.22 15.39 4.88
C LEU A 15 -12.22 16.21 4.04
N ARG A 16 -12.55 17.45 4.44
CA ARG A 16 -13.44 18.32 3.65
C ARG A 16 -12.87 18.60 2.26
N GLN A 17 -11.58 18.89 2.18
CA GLN A 17 -10.90 19.12 0.89
C GLN A 17 -10.86 17.86 0.03
N ALA A 18 -10.60 16.69 0.64
CA ALA A 18 -10.62 15.42 -0.08
C ALA A 18 -12.01 15.07 -0.60
N ALA A 19 -13.07 15.33 0.17
CA ALA A 19 -14.45 15.13 -0.25
C ALA A 19 -14.82 16.06 -1.41
N ALA A 20 -14.47 17.36 -1.35
CA ALA A 20 -14.71 18.27 -2.46
C ALA A 20 -13.96 17.86 -3.74
N ALA A 21 -12.74 17.32 -3.62
CA ALA A 21 -12.01 16.79 -4.75
C ALA A 21 -12.66 15.52 -5.33
N LEU A 22 -13.32 14.71 -4.50
CA LEU A 22 -14.08 13.55 -4.96
C LEU A 22 -15.31 13.98 -5.76
N ASP A 23 -16.07 15.00 -5.29
CA ASP A 23 -17.22 15.54 -6.02
C ASP A 23 -16.82 16.00 -7.45
N VAL A 24 -15.65 16.65 -7.57
CA VAL A 24 -15.12 17.07 -8.88
C VAL A 24 -14.74 15.85 -9.74
N ALA A 25 -14.06 14.86 -9.18
CA ALA A 25 -13.64 13.67 -9.90
C ALA A 25 -14.86 12.84 -10.39
N GLU A 26 -15.92 12.77 -9.59
CA GLU A 26 -17.18 12.10 -9.96
C GLU A 26 -17.89 12.86 -11.10
N ALA A 27 -17.88 14.19 -11.09
CA ALA A 27 -18.43 15.01 -12.15
C ALA A 27 -17.67 14.83 -13.47
N ASP A 28 -16.34 14.66 -13.42
CA ASP A 28 -15.50 14.40 -14.59
C ASP A 28 -15.64 12.95 -15.11
N GLY A 29 -16.09 12.02 -14.28
CA GLY A 29 -16.41 10.63 -14.63
C GLY A 29 -15.21 9.75 -14.99
N GLN A 30 -13.96 10.18 -14.72
CA GLN A 30 -12.77 9.42 -15.05
C GLN A 30 -12.41 8.43 -13.93
N ALA A 31 -12.48 7.13 -14.23
CA ALA A 31 -12.34 6.06 -13.24
C ALA A 31 -11.08 6.17 -12.37
N HIS A 32 -9.91 6.46 -12.97
CA HIS A 32 -8.66 6.60 -12.21
C HIS A 32 -8.63 7.85 -11.30
N GLN A 33 -9.32 8.95 -11.70
CA GLN A 33 -9.40 10.13 -10.86
C GLN A 33 -10.33 9.89 -9.67
N ILE A 34 -11.47 9.22 -9.90
CA ILE A 34 -12.40 8.82 -8.83
C ILE A 34 -11.70 7.89 -7.85
N SER A 35 -10.95 6.89 -8.34
CA SER A 35 -10.17 5.98 -7.49
C SER A 35 -9.21 6.75 -6.57
N ARG A 36 -8.40 7.64 -7.12
CA ARG A 36 -7.44 8.45 -6.35
C ARG A 36 -8.11 9.39 -5.36
N ALA A 37 -9.22 9.99 -5.74
CA ALA A 37 -9.98 10.88 -4.84
C ALA A 37 -10.57 10.08 -3.65
N LEU A 38 -11.16 8.91 -3.91
CA LEU A 38 -11.63 7.99 -2.87
C LEU A 38 -10.50 7.51 -1.94
N ALA A 39 -9.33 7.19 -2.49
CA ALA A 39 -8.15 6.81 -1.70
C ALA A 39 -7.70 7.95 -0.76
N ARG A 40 -7.76 9.21 -1.20
CA ARG A 40 -7.47 10.37 -0.35
C ARG A 40 -8.47 10.53 0.78
N VAL A 41 -9.77 10.36 0.49
CA VAL A 41 -10.82 10.37 1.51
C VAL A 41 -10.59 9.26 2.53
N ALA A 42 -10.26 8.04 2.07
CA ALA A 42 -9.93 6.91 2.94
C ALA A 42 -8.74 7.20 3.85
N ALA A 43 -7.65 7.77 3.31
CA ALA A 43 -6.48 8.16 4.09
C ALA A 43 -6.81 9.21 5.17
N CYS A 44 -7.71 10.16 4.88
CA CYS A 44 -8.19 11.11 5.87
C CYS A 44 -9.00 10.42 6.98
N TYR A 45 -9.87 9.47 6.66
CA TYR A 45 -10.58 8.68 7.67
C TYR A 45 -9.62 7.85 8.53
N ARG A 46 -8.59 7.27 7.94
CA ARG A 46 -7.55 6.54 8.69
C ARG A 46 -6.81 7.45 9.66
N SER A 47 -6.44 8.67 9.26
CA SER A 47 -5.80 9.64 10.14
C SER A 47 -6.71 10.12 11.29
N LEU A 48 -8.03 10.03 11.12
CA LEU A 48 -9.04 10.27 12.15
C LEU A 48 -9.37 9.02 12.98
N CYS A 49 -8.62 7.93 12.83
CA CYS A 49 -8.87 6.64 13.48
C CYS A 49 -10.26 6.04 13.17
N ALA A 50 -10.90 6.46 12.08
CA ALA A 50 -12.18 5.94 11.61
C ALA A 50 -11.96 4.76 10.62
N MET A 51 -11.36 3.66 11.11
CA MET A 51 -10.85 2.55 10.29
C MET A 51 -11.94 1.89 9.42
N ALA A 52 -13.16 1.71 9.93
CA ALA A 52 -14.25 1.13 9.14
C ALA A 52 -14.67 2.03 7.95
N SER A 53 -14.64 3.35 8.13
CA SER A 53 -14.90 4.29 7.05
C SER A 53 -13.75 4.32 6.05
N ALA A 54 -12.50 4.23 6.53
CA ALA A 54 -11.33 4.14 5.67
C ALA A 54 -11.37 2.88 4.79
N GLU A 55 -11.65 1.72 5.38
CA GLU A 55 -11.81 0.44 4.66
C GLU A 55 -12.86 0.58 3.54
N ALA A 56 -14.05 1.08 3.85
CA ALA A 56 -15.13 1.23 2.88
C ALA A 56 -14.75 2.12 1.67
N HIS A 57 -14.00 3.21 1.92
CA HIS A 57 -13.56 4.11 0.84
C HIS A 57 -12.39 3.53 0.05
N PHE A 58 -11.45 2.81 0.68
CA PHE A 58 -10.40 2.08 -0.06
C PHE A 58 -10.99 0.96 -0.92
N ASP A 59 -12.00 0.23 -0.44
CA ASP A 59 -12.72 -0.76 -1.25
C ASP A 59 -13.43 -0.13 -2.45
N ALA A 60 -14.01 1.04 -2.27
CA ALA A 60 -14.61 1.79 -3.39
C ALA A 60 -13.53 2.23 -4.39
N ALA A 61 -12.41 2.77 -3.91
CA ALA A 61 -11.27 3.14 -4.76
C ALA A 61 -10.75 1.94 -5.56
N LEU A 62 -10.60 0.79 -4.91
CA LEU A 62 -10.14 -0.45 -5.54
C LEU A 62 -11.04 -0.90 -6.70
N ARG A 63 -12.36 -0.79 -6.54
CA ARG A 63 -13.31 -1.10 -7.63
C ARG A 63 -13.09 -0.18 -8.85
N TRP A 64 -12.86 1.11 -8.62
CA TRP A 64 -12.58 2.07 -9.69
C TRP A 64 -11.22 1.85 -10.34
N ALA A 65 -10.16 1.56 -9.57
CA ALA A 65 -8.84 1.22 -10.11
C ALA A 65 -8.90 -0.03 -11.00
N ARG A 66 -9.63 -1.06 -10.56
CA ARG A 66 -9.84 -2.27 -11.38
C ARG A 66 -10.59 -1.96 -12.67
N SER A 67 -11.60 -1.11 -12.66
CA SER A 67 -12.33 -0.71 -13.87
C SER A 67 -11.47 0.10 -14.84
N ALA A 68 -10.48 0.83 -14.32
CA ALA A 68 -9.51 1.58 -15.11
C ALA A 68 -8.36 0.71 -15.65
N GLY A 69 -8.22 -0.54 -15.20
CA GLY A 69 -7.12 -1.43 -15.57
C GLY A 69 -5.75 -1.00 -15.01
N ALA A 70 -5.74 -0.17 -13.97
CA ALA A 70 -4.53 0.41 -13.37
C ALA A 70 -3.91 -0.57 -12.35
N THR A 71 -3.14 -1.55 -12.83
CA THR A 71 -2.61 -2.64 -11.98
C THR A 71 -1.78 -2.12 -10.80
N ASP A 72 -0.91 -1.14 -11.01
CA ASP A 72 -0.06 -0.57 -9.96
C ASP A 72 -0.91 0.08 -8.86
N GLU A 73 -1.92 0.85 -9.25
CA GLU A 73 -2.87 1.48 -8.34
C GLU A 73 -3.71 0.44 -7.58
N VAL A 74 -4.09 -0.67 -8.24
CA VAL A 74 -4.77 -1.80 -7.59
C VAL A 74 -3.91 -2.40 -6.48
N VAL A 75 -2.62 -2.65 -6.75
CA VAL A 75 -1.71 -3.21 -5.75
C VAL A 75 -1.48 -2.25 -4.58
N ASP A 76 -1.29 -0.97 -4.86
CA ASP A 76 -1.13 0.04 -3.81
C ASP A 76 -2.37 0.10 -2.90
N LEU A 77 -3.58 0.09 -3.49
CA LEU A 77 -4.82 0.08 -2.73
C LEU A 77 -5.03 -1.20 -1.91
N LEU A 78 -4.61 -2.36 -2.43
CA LEU A 78 -4.62 -3.60 -1.68
C LEU A 78 -3.68 -3.53 -0.46
N CYS A 79 -2.50 -2.93 -0.60
CA CYS A 79 -1.60 -2.68 0.52
C CYS A 79 -2.21 -1.73 1.56
N GLU A 80 -2.87 -0.64 1.12
CA GLU A 80 -3.59 0.28 2.02
C GLU A 80 -4.74 -0.41 2.76
N LEU A 81 -5.47 -1.31 2.08
CA LEU A 81 -6.51 -2.14 2.69
C LEU A 81 -5.93 -3.12 3.71
N CYS A 82 -4.80 -3.77 3.43
CA CYS A 82 -4.11 -4.63 4.38
C CYS A 82 -3.77 -3.87 5.67
N GLU A 83 -3.16 -2.70 5.57
CA GLU A 83 -2.81 -1.85 6.72
C GLU A 83 -4.04 -1.41 7.51
N THR A 84 -5.12 -1.05 6.80
CA THR A 84 -6.37 -0.58 7.43
C THR A 84 -7.11 -1.72 8.13
N THR A 85 -7.21 -2.89 7.49
CA THR A 85 -7.92 -4.04 8.05
C THR A 85 -7.20 -4.69 9.22
N VAL A 86 -5.84 -4.72 9.21
CA VAL A 86 -5.09 -5.20 10.37
C VAL A 86 -5.28 -4.27 11.57
N GLN A 87 -5.28 -2.95 11.37
CA GLN A 87 -5.54 -2.00 12.44
C GLN A 87 -6.97 -2.16 12.98
N LEU A 88 -7.95 -2.29 12.08
CA LEU A 88 -9.34 -2.53 12.46
C LEU A 88 -9.48 -3.83 13.29
N SER A 89 -8.76 -4.90 12.92
CA SER A 89 -8.73 -6.15 13.67
C SER A 89 -8.23 -5.93 15.09
N GLN A 90 -7.11 -5.24 15.24
CA GLN A 90 -6.49 -4.94 16.53
C GLN A 90 -7.41 -4.09 17.42
N ASP A 91 -8.05 -3.06 16.84
CA ASP A 91 -8.99 -2.20 17.56
C ASP A 91 -10.22 -2.99 18.03
N GLN A 92 -10.74 -3.89 17.20
CA GLN A 92 -11.89 -4.74 17.56
C GLN A 92 -11.57 -5.76 18.65
N GLU A 93 -10.37 -6.33 18.62
CA GLU A 93 -9.87 -7.24 19.64
C GLU A 93 -9.66 -6.53 20.98
N ALA A 94 -9.04 -5.35 20.96
CA ALA A 94 -8.85 -4.53 22.16
C ALA A 94 -10.18 -4.14 22.83
N LEU A 95 -11.26 -4.01 22.03
CA LEU A 95 -12.61 -3.73 22.51
C LEU A 95 -13.41 -5.00 22.89
N GLY A 96 -12.81 -6.20 22.81
CA GLY A 96 -13.48 -7.47 23.08
C GLY A 96 -14.59 -7.81 22.07
N ARG A 97 -14.59 -7.19 20.90
CA ARG A 97 -15.56 -7.44 19.82
C ARG A 97 -15.08 -8.63 19.00
N GLY A 98 -15.83 -9.72 18.92
CA GLY A 98 -15.45 -10.94 18.20
C GLY A 98 -15.29 -10.82 16.66
N GLN A 99 -15.28 -9.62 16.13
CA GLN A 99 -15.19 -9.32 14.69
C GLN A 99 -13.75 -9.23 14.17
N GLY A 100 -12.74 -9.22 15.05
CA GLY A 100 -11.32 -9.11 14.65
C GLY A 100 -10.87 -10.25 13.74
N ARG A 101 -11.43 -11.46 13.91
CA ARG A 101 -11.12 -12.60 13.04
C ARG A 101 -11.49 -12.36 11.58
N ALA A 102 -12.68 -11.83 11.32
CA ALA A 102 -13.13 -11.55 9.94
C ALA A 102 -12.29 -10.45 9.28
N ALA A 103 -11.85 -9.44 10.05
CA ALA A 103 -10.94 -8.42 9.55
C ALA A 103 -9.57 -9.02 9.19
N ARG A 104 -9.02 -9.93 10.00
CA ARG A 104 -7.78 -10.65 9.67
C ARG A 104 -7.90 -11.53 8.42
N GLU A 105 -9.01 -12.22 8.25
CA GLU A 105 -9.26 -13.01 7.03
C GLU A 105 -9.24 -12.10 5.78
N ARG A 106 -9.90 -10.94 5.82
CA ARG A 106 -9.84 -9.97 4.71
C ARG A 106 -8.41 -9.44 4.48
N THR A 107 -7.65 -9.20 5.54
CA THR A 107 -6.24 -8.80 5.40
C THR A 107 -5.45 -9.83 4.61
N ARG A 108 -5.62 -11.14 4.89
CA ARG A 108 -4.95 -12.22 4.15
C ARG A 108 -5.36 -12.27 2.70
N ASP A 109 -6.65 -12.09 2.40
CA ASP A 109 -7.16 -12.08 1.02
C ASP A 109 -6.54 -10.92 0.22
N HIS A 110 -6.50 -9.72 0.78
CA HIS A 110 -5.86 -8.56 0.14
C HIS A 110 -4.34 -8.78 -0.02
N ALA A 111 -3.67 -9.32 0.99
CA ALA A 111 -2.25 -9.64 0.97
C ALA A 111 -1.90 -10.63 -0.15
N PHE A 112 -2.68 -11.70 -0.28
CA PHE A 112 -2.52 -12.70 -1.32
C PHE A 112 -2.72 -12.10 -2.72
N GLU A 113 -3.75 -11.29 -2.91
CA GLU A 113 -3.99 -10.62 -4.19
C GLU A 113 -2.88 -9.62 -4.53
N ALA A 114 -2.46 -8.76 -3.58
CA ALA A 114 -1.40 -7.79 -3.78
C ALA A 114 -0.09 -8.45 -4.22
N THR A 115 0.34 -9.48 -3.51
CA THR A 115 1.60 -10.21 -3.81
C THR A 115 1.53 -10.96 -5.13
N THR A 116 0.34 -11.51 -5.48
CA THR A 116 0.12 -12.19 -6.75
C THR A 116 0.21 -11.22 -7.94
N LEU A 117 -0.40 -10.05 -7.82
CA LEU A 117 -0.37 -9.03 -8.86
C LEU A 117 1.02 -8.40 -8.98
N ALA A 118 1.70 -8.11 -7.87
CA ALA A 118 3.06 -7.57 -7.88
C ALA A 118 4.03 -8.49 -8.60
N GLY A 119 3.92 -9.81 -8.41
CA GLY A 119 4.77 -10.79 -9.10
C GLY A 119 4.54 -10.91 -10.62
N ARG A 120 3.51 -10.26 -11.16
CA ARG A 120 3.24 -10.21 -12.61
C ARG A 120 3.84 -8.97 -13.29
N VAL A 121 4.24 -7.99 -12.51
CA VAL A 121 4.90 -6.77 -13.00
C VAL A 121 6.39 -7.04 -13.11
N SER A 122 7.00 -6.67 -14.25
CA SER A 122 8.42 -6.92 -14.52
C SER A 122 9.34 -5.89 -13.86
N ASP A 123 9.03 -5.46 -12.63
CA ASP A 123 9.85 -4.57 -11.80
C ASP A 123 10.18 -5.24 -10.46
N PRO A 124 11.38 -5.87 -10.35
CA PRO A 124 11.77 -6.58 -9.13
C PRO A 124 11.92 -5.68 -7.91
N HIS A 125 12.26 -4.40 -8.10
CA HIS A 125 12.41 -3.47 -6.99
C HIS A 125 11.05 -3.07 -6.41
N TRP A 126 10.10 -2.76 -7.28
CA TRP A 126 8.72 -2.48 -6.87
C TRP A 126 8.07 -3.71 -6.24
N GLU A 127 8.23 -4.91 -6.85
CA GLU A 127 7.76 -6.16 -6.26
C GLU A 127 8.32 -6.36 -4.84
N ALA A 128 9.63 -6.19 -4.65
CA ALA A 128 10.26 -6.32 -3.34
C ALA A 128 9.66 -5.34 -2.31
N THR A 129 9.36 -4.11 -2.71
CA THR A 129 8.73 -3.10 -1.85
C THR A 129 7.33 -3.54 -1.41
N VAL A 130 6.52 -4.07 -2.33
CA VAL A 130 5.18 -4.60 -2.02
C VAL A 130 5.28 -5.79 -1.06
N LEU A 131 6.19 -6.73 -1.33
CA LEU A 131 6.41 -7.90 -0.47
C LEU A 131 6.79 -7.51 0.96
N LEU A 132 7.64 -6.49 1.14
CA LEU A 132 8.02 -5.99 2.47
C LEU A 132 6.84 -5.32 3.20
N ARG A 133 6.05 -4.51 2.51
CA ARG A 133 4.84 -3.91 3.10
C ARG A 133 3.86 -4.97 3.57
N VAL A 134 3.59 -5.95 2.71
CA VAL A 134 2.65 -7.04 3.02
C VAL A 134 3.19 -7.94 4.14
N SER A 135 4.50 -8.20 4.18
CA SER A 135 5.10 -9.02 5.24
C SER A 135 4.95 -8.39 6.63
N ASP A 136 5.13 -7.06 6.75
CA ASP A 136 4.90 -6.35 8.01
C ASP A 136 3.46 -6.51 8.51
N VAL A 137 2.50 -6.41 7.60
CA VAL A 137 1.08 -6.58 7.92
C VAL A 137 0.77 -8.00 8.36
N LEU A 138 1.29 -9.02 7.67
CA LEU A 138 1.09 -10.43 8.03
C LEU A 138 1.72 -10.77 9.39
N ASP A 139 2.90 -10.22 9.68
CA ASP A 139 3.54 -10.37 10.99
C ASP A 139 2.66 -9.81 12.10
N ARG A 140 2.06 -8.64 11.90
CA ARG A 140 1.09 -8.03 12.84
C ARG A 140 -0.22 -8.82 12.96
N CYS A 141 -0.58 -9.64 11.96
CA CYS A 141 -1.70 -10.59 12.03
C CYS A 141 -1.36 -11.88 12.79
N GLY A 142 -0.08 -12.11 13.10
CA GLY A 142 0.42 -13.36 13.69
C GLY A 142 0.75 -14.44 12.65
N ASP A 143 0.79 -14.11 11.37
CA ASP A 143 1.12 -15.00 10.26
C ASP A 143 2.65 -14.95 9.98
N HIS A 144 3.46 -15.24 11.01
CA HIS A 144 4.91 -15.05 11.00
C HIS A 144 5.63 -15.87 9.93
N ASP A 145 5.18 -17.09 9.65
CA ASP A 145 5.79 -17.96 8.64
C ASP A 145 5.61 -17.37 7.23
N ASP A 146 4.42 -16.91 6.90
CA ASP A 146 4.14 -16.26 5.62
C ASP A 146 4.89 -14.94 5.49
N ALA A 147 4.95 -14.14 6.55
CA ALA A 147 5.73 -12.91 6.60
C ALA A 147 7.22 -13.17 6.31
N ALA A 148 7.82 -14.19 6.95
CA ALA A 148 9.21 -14.56 6.74
C ALA A 148 9.49 -15.05 5.30
N LEU A 149 8.55 -15.77 4.69
CA LEU A 149 8.66 -16.18 3.28
C LEU A 149 8.67 -14.97 2.33
N LEU A 150 7.79 -14.00 2.54
CA LEU A 150 7.74 -12.78 1.72
C LEU A 150 9.01 -11.93 1.89
N GLN A 151 9.52 -11.77 3.11
CA GLN A 151 10.78 -11.07 3.38
C GLN A 151 11.95 -11.74 2.67
N THR A 152 12.03 -13.07 2.73
CA THR A 152 13.07 -13.84 2.06
C THR A 152 13.02 -13.65 0.54
N ARG A 153 11.82 -13.64 -0.05
CA ARG A 153 11.62 -13.37 -1.49
C ARG A 153 12.04 -11.95 -1.85
N ALA A 154 11.64 -10.95 -1.07
CA ALA A 154 12.01 -9.55 -1.29
C ALA A 154 13.53 -9.36 -1.27
N LEU A 155 14.23 -9.95 -0.28
CA LEU A 155 15.69 -9.90 -0.18
C LEU A 155 16.39 -10.54 -1.39
N ARG A 156 15.85 -11.64 -1.93
CA ARG A 156 16.38 -12.28 -3.16
C ARG A 156 16.23 -11.38 -4.37
N LEU A 157 15.08 -10.72 -4.54
CA LEU A 157 14.85 -9.77 -5.63
C LEU A 157 15.82 -8.61 -5.56
N MET A 158 15.98 -7.99 -4.38
CA MET A 158 16.92 -6.88 -4.16
C MET A 158 18.38 -7.30 -4.40
N SER A 159 18.77 -8.50 -3.97
CA SER A 159 20.14 -9.01 -4.18
C SER A 159 20.41 -9.33 -5.66
N GLY A 160 19.42 -9.77 -6.40
CA GLY A 160 19.50 -10.01 -7.84
C GLY A 160 19.70 -8.73 -8.64
N THR A 161 18.96 -7.68 -8.29
CA THR A 161 19.09 -6.36 -8.94
C THR A 161 20.45 -5.70 -8.65
N LEU A 162 20.96 -5.83 -7.42
CA LEU A 162 22.30 -5.33 -7.08
C LEU A 162 23.41 -6.01 -7.90
N ARG A 163 23.32 -7.32 -8.12
CA ARG A 163 24.27 -8.07 -8.95
C ARG A 163 24.19 -7.69 -10.43
N ALA A 164 22.99 -7.49 -10.96
CA ALA A 164 22.80 -7.03 -12.33
C ALA A 164 23.36 -5.62 -12.55
N GLY A 165 23.09 -4.69 -11.63
CA GLY A 165 23.65 -3.33 -11.69
C GLY A 165 25.18 -3.27 -11.53
N ALA A 166 25.79 -4.16 -10.72
CA ALA A 166 27.23 -4.26 -10.60
C ALA A 166 27.88 -4.83 -11.87
N ALA A 167 27.24 -5.76 -12.56
CA ALA A 167 27.72 -6.32 -13.82
C ALA A 167 27.68 -5.30 -14.98
N ASP A 168 26.70 -4.39 -14.99
CA ASP A 168 26.63 -3.30 -15.99
C ASP A 168 27.69 -2.21 -15.76
N HIS A 169 28.14 -2.00 -14.52
CA HIS A 169 29.23 -1.07 -14.23
C HIS A 169 30.61 -1.62 -14.63
N ASP A 170 30.78 -2.95 -14.64
CA ASP A 170 32.05 -3.57 -15.13
C ASP A 170 32.12 -3.64 -16.67
N LEU A 171 31.09 -3.27 -17.40
CA LEU A 171 31.04 -3.25 -18.87
C LEU A 171 31.40 -1.88 -19.48
N LEU A 172 32.03 -0.97 -18.74
CA LEU A 172 32.66 0.23 -19.31
C LEU A 172 34.18 0.01 -19.51
N PRO A 173 34.65 -0.69 -20.57
CA PRO A 173 36.04 -0.75 -20.90
C PRO A 173 36.39 0.52 -21.70
N GLY A 174 36.99 1.51 -21.09
CA GLY A 174 37.49 2.63 -21.93
C GLY A 174 38.05 3.86 -21.27
N LEU A 175 38.25 3.96 -19.96
CA LEU A 175 38.82 5.17 -19.36
C LEU A 175 40.21 4.99 -18.69
N SER A 176 40.90 3.86 -18.92
CA SER A 176 42.26 3.63 -18.36
C SER A 176 43.39 4.03 -19.30
N ARG A 177 43.17 4.84 -20.33
CA ARG A 177 44.20 5.22 -21.30
C ARG A 177 44.52 6.72 -21.43
N LEU A 178 44.27 7.51 -20.40
CA LEU A 178 44.62 8.93 -20.42
C LEU A 178 45.45 9.39 -19.19
N ALA A 179 46.15 8.48 -18.51
CA ALA A 179 47.01 8.84 -17.38
C ALA A 179 48.49 8.50 -17.57
N ASP A 180 48.93 8.19 -18.80
CA ASP A 180 50.37 8.08 -19.14
C ASP A 180 50.63 8.80 -20.47
N GLY A 181 51.00 10.10 -20.35
CA GLY A 181 51.43 10.95 -21.42
C GLY A 181 51.89 12.28 -20.88
#